data_6a11aebd195819bdaa538cfd3f074241
#
_entry.id   6a11aebd195819bdaa538cfd3f074241
#
_cell.length_a   1.000
_cell.length_b   1.000
_cell.length_c   1.000
_cell.angle_alpha   90.00
_cell.angle_beta   90.00
_cell.angle_gamma   90.00
#
_symmetry.space_group_name_H-M   'P 1'
#
loop_
_entity.id
_entity.type
_entity.pdbx_description
1 polymer ?
#
loop_
_entity_poly.entity_id
_entity_poly.type
_entity_poly.pdbx_seq_one_letter_code
_entity_poly.pdbx_strand_id
1 'polypeptide(L)'
;MKKKVIIGLLVLLVGLIILSVRSCHRNEQSRSPSESTDTVTQQSTKKKSSTSQSETVSAQDEATETLEKADEPLDDEAIQNVTASLTVAFDYLTQVNNQSDVQVTYKDKLSVTSQAMAQTVVTMLKAGYQLDISTLKVYASDSENVYQFTVDLTKDGVDNLSLAGNYVTGTQQLEIASLHGIPTGIQY
;
A
#
# COMPACT_ATOMS: atom_id res chain seq x y z
N MET A 1 36.60 30.55 -4.04
CA MET A 1 36.13 30.07 -5.35
C MET A 1 35.08 28.93 -5.26
N LYS A 2 35.10 28.05 -4.24
CA LYS A 2 34.19 26.89 -4.14
C LYS A 2 32.71 27.25 -3.97
N LYS A 3 32.33 28.33 -3.29
CA LYS A 3 30.93 28.73 -3.08
C LYS A 3 30.21 29.19 -4.35
N LYS A 4 30.91 29.85 -5.28
CA LYS A 4 30.30 30.33 -6.55
C LYS A 4 30.00 29.19 -7.54
N VAL A 5 30.80 28.12 -7.50
CA VAL A 5 30.59 26.91 -8.35
C VAL A 5 29.36 26.13 -7.89
N ILE A 6 29.12 26.03 -6.58
CA ILE A 6 27.96 25.31 -6.01
C ILE A 6 26.65 26.00 -6.38
N ILE A 7 26.61 27.36 -6.32
CA ILE A 7 25.41 28.14 -6.69
C ILE A 7 25.09 27.98 -8.18
N GLY A 8 26.11 28.00 -9.05
CA GLY A 8 25.93 27.76 -10.49
C GLY A 8 25.35 26.39 -10.82
N LEU A 9 25.81 25.34 -10.12
CA LEU A 9 25.33 23.97 -10.30
C LEU A 9 23.86 23.84 -9.87
N LEU A 10 23.47 24.50 -8.78
CA LEU A 10 22.11 24.45 -8.23
C LEU A 10 21.11 25.14 -9.15
N VAL A 11 21.48 26.27 -9.76
CA VAL A 11 20.63 26.98 -10.74
C VAL A 11 20.42 26.16 -12.02
N LEU A 12 21.46 25.41 -12.45
CA LEU A 12 21.40 24.57 -13.64
C LEU A 12 20.47 23.36 -13.42
N LEU A 13 20.48 22.80 -12.22
CA LEU A 13 19.62 21.67 -11.82
C LEU A 13 18.13 22.06 -11.76
N VAL A 14 17.84 23.25 -11.22
CA VAL A 14 16.46 23.80 -11.19
C VAL A 14 15.94 24.10 -12.61
N GLY A 15 16.81 24.61 -13.49
CA GLY A 15 16.44 24.87 -14.89
C GLY A 15 16.07 23.61 -15.68
N LEU A 16 16.74 22.47 -15.42
CA LEU A 16 16.43 21.18 -16.05
C LEU A 16 15.08 20.62 -15.62
N ILE A 17 14.69 20.80 -14.36
CA ILE A 17 13.40 20.33 -13.84
C ILE A 17 12.23 21.09 -14.50
N ILE A 18 12.36 22.40 -14.72
CA ILE A 18 11.31 23.23 -15.32
C ILE A 18 11.08 22.87 -16.80
N LEU A 19 12.11 22.44 -17.52
CA LEU A 19 11.99 22.01 -18.92
C LEU A 19 11.27 20.66 -19.07
N SER A 20 11.39 19.78 -18.09
CA SER A 20 10.75 18.45 -18.13
C SER A 20 9.23 18.49 -17.94
N VAL A 21 8.68 19.50 -17.25
CA VAL A 21 7.25 19.62 -16.98
C VAL A 21 6.44 20.15 -18.17
N ARG A 22 7.09 20.80 -19.15
CA ARG A 22 6.40 21.40 -20.32
C ARG A 22 6.12 20.45 -21.48
N SER A 23 6.58 19.19 -21.43
CA SER A 23 6.48 18.26 -22.57
C SER A 23 5.24 17.37 -22.56
N CYS A 24 4.37 17.43 -21.58
CA CYS A 24 3.20 16.53 -21.46
C CYS A 24 1.84 17.16 -21.76
N HIS A 25 1.77 18.30 -22.43
CA HIS A 25 0.50 18.91 -22.80
C HIS A 25 0.39 19.17 -24.32
N ARG A 26 0.15 18.09 -25.09
CA ARG A 26 -0.49 18.17 -26.41
C ARG A 26 -0.79 16.79 -26.96
N ASN A 27 -2.00 16.30 -26.78
CA ASN A 27 -2.76 15.63 -27.83
C ASN A 27 -4.21 15.39 -27.36
N GLU A 28 -5.07 16.34 -27.62
CA GLU A 28 -6.50 16.13 -27.84
C GLU A 28 -6.80 16.59 -29.24
N GLN A 29 -7.32 15.72 -30.08
CA GLN A 29 -8.45 16.06 -30.95
C GLN A 29 -8.80 14.96 -31.95
N SER A 30 -10.06 14.45 -31.79
CA SER A 30 -11.05 14.28 -32.86
C SER A 30 -11.04 12.99 -33.69
N ARG A 31 -12.04 12.13 -33.53
CA ARG A 31 -13.20 11.98 -34.42
C ARG A 31 -14.01 10.72 -34.15
N SER A 32 -15.29 10.89 -33.87
CA SER A 32 -16.42 9.98 -34.14
C SER A 32 -17.01 10.37 -35.51
N PRO A 33 -18.04 9.66 -36.08
CA PRO A 33 -18.49 8.28 -35.92
C PRO A 33 -18.69 7.60 -37.31
N SER A 34 -19.01 6.30 -37.34
CA SER A 34 -19.92 5.74 -38.34
C SER A 34 -20.44 4.33 -37.97
N GLU A 35 -21.69 4.21 -38.08
CA GLU A 35 -22.67 3.12 -38.05
C GLU A 35 -22.33 1.95 -38.98
N SER A 36 -22.67 0.71 -38.61
CA SER A 36 -23.66 -0.14 -39.24
C SER A 36 -23.51 -1.63 -38.98
N THR A 37 -24.55 -2.20 -38.41
CA THR A 37 -25.35 -3.37 -38.81
C THR A 37 -24.78 -4.79 -38.75
N ASP A 38 -25.46 -5.57 -37.84
CA ASP A 38 -25.93 -6.96 -37.95
C ASP A 38 -25.01 -8.10 -38.39
N THR A 39 -24.88 -9.08 -37.52
CA THR A 39 -25.45 -10.41 -37.82
C THR A 39 -25.41 -11.32 -36.57
N VAL A 40 -26.58 -11.80 -36.21
CA VAL A 40 -26.88 -12.87 -35.26
C VAL A 40 -26.25 -14.18 -35.73
N THR A 41 -25.54 -14.87 -34.81
CA THR A 41 -25.47 -16.33 -34.88
C THR A 41 -25.43 -16.89 -33.44
N GLN A 42 -26.54 -17.49 -33.08
CA GLN A 42 -26.70 -18.38 -31.94
C GLN A 42 -25.83 -19.64 -32.14
N GLN A 43 -25.05 -19.98 -31.14
CA GLN A 43 -24.72 -21.38 -30.94
C GLN A 43 -24.63 -21.70 -29.44
N SER A 44 -25.66 -22.38 -29.00
CA SER A 44 -25.80 -23.08 -27.74
C SER A 44 -24.73 -24.14 -27.61
N THR A 45 -24.00 -24.17 -26.45
CA THR A 45 -23.63 -25.47 -25.87
C THR A 45 -23.18 -25.38 -24.42
N LYS A 46 -23.83 -26.22 -23.61
CA LYS A 46 -23.39 -26.88 -22.40
C LYS A 46 -23.11 -26.04 -21.15
N LYS A 47 -24.16 -25.92 -20.38
CA LYS A 47 -24.18 -25.78 -18.93
C LYS A 47 -23.30 -26.87 -18.26
N LYS A 48 -22.08 -26.52 -17.87
CA LYS A 48 -21.32 -27.27 -16.88
C LYS A 48 -21.55 -26.58 -15.54
N SER A 49 -22.40 -27.20 -14.74
CA SER A 49 -22.57 -26.85 -13.33
C SER A 49 -21.26 -27.06 -12.63
N SER A 50 -20.48 -26.00 -12.44
CA SER A 50 -19.45 -25.97 -11.42
C SER A 50 -20.10 -25.37 -10.18
N THR A 51 -20.25 -26.19 -9.17
CA THR A 51 -20.52 -25.76 -7.79
C THR A 51 -19.39 -24.79 -7.42
N SER A 52 -19.68 -23.50 -7.49
CA SER A 52 -18.84 -22.45 -6.94
C SER A 52 -18.99 -22.55 -5.42
N GLN A 53 -18.10 -23.29 -4.77
CA GLN A 53 -17.74 -22.96 -3.41
C GLN A 53 -17.11 -21.58 -3.50
N SER A 54 -17.81 -20.57 -3.00
CA SER A 54 -17.22 -19.27 -2.71
C SER A 54 -16.22 -19.52 -1.56
N GLU A 55 -14.97 -19.81 -1.92
CA GLU A 55 -13.88 -19.67 -0.98
C GLU A 55 -13.83 -18.19 -0.64
N THR A 56 -14.16 -17.87 0.60
CA THR A 56 -14.03 -16.50 1.12
C THR A 56 -12.52 -16.25 1.21
N VAL A 57 -11.98 -15.51 0.26
CA VAL A 57 -10.58 -15.09 0.27
C VAL A 57 -10.35 -14.29 1.55
N SER A 58 -9.32 -14.60 2.30
CA SER A 58 -9.02 -13.86 3.54
C SER A 58 -8.45 -12.48 3.20
N ALA A 59 -8.62 -11.51 4.12
CA ALA A 59 -8.02 -10.18 3.96
C ALA A 59 -6.49 -10.24 3.78
N GLN A 60 -5.83 -11.23 4.40
CA GLN A 60 -4.39 -11.42 4.25
C GLN A 60 -4.02 -11.97 2.88
N ASP A 61 -4.84 -12.83 2.29
CA ASP A 61 -4.60 -13.31 0.92
C ASP A 61 -4.77 -12.16 -0.08
N GLU A 62 -5.82 -11.33 0.05
CA GLU A 62 -6.00 -10.12 -0.76
C GLU A 62 -4.80 -9.16 -0.62
N ALA A 63 -4.30 -8.95 0.61
CA ALA A 63 -3.12 -8.14 0.86
C ALA A 63 -1.87 -8.72 0.21
N THR A 64 -1.69 -10.04 0.30
CA THR A 64 -0.53 -10.76 -0.25
C THR A 64 -0.50 -10.69 -1.78
N GLU A 65 -1.65 -10.75 -2.46
CA GLU A 65 -1.77 -10.61 -3.93
C GLU A 65 -1.28 -9.24 -4.44
N THR A 66 -1.17 -8.24 -3.58
CA THR A 66 -0.65 -6.91 -3.96
C THR A 66 0.86 -6.80 -3.91
N LEU A 67 1.56 -7.83 -3.40
CA LEU A 67 3.01 -7.83 -3.24
C LEU A 67 3.72 -8.30 -4.51
N GLU A 68 4.92 -7.78 -4.75
CA GLU A 68 5.72 -8.06 -5.96
C GLU A 68 6.28 -9.48 -5.99
N LYS A 69 6.72 -9.99 -4.84
CA LYS A 69 7.38 -11.31 -4.69
C LYS A 69 6.82 -12.10 -3.51
N ALA A 70 5.50 -12.27 -3.49
CA ALA A 70 4.81 -12.93 -2.39
C ALA A 70 5.18 -14.41 -2.19
N ASP A 71 5.86 -15.04 -3.14
CA ASP A 71 6.36 -16.41 -3.10
C ASP A 71 7.80 -16.50 -2.58
N GLU A 72 8.46 -15.38 -2.30
CA GLU A 72 9.82 -15.31 -1.74
C GLU A 72 9.82 -14.81 -0.29
N PRO A 73 9.43 -15.65 0.70
CA PRO A 73 9.46 -15.26 2.11
C PRO A 73 10.91 -15.07 2.59
N LEU A 74 11.10 -14.08 3.45
CA LEU A 74 12.41 -13.77 4.02
C LEU A 74 12.62 -14.46 5.37
N ASP A 75 13.86 -14.42 5.84
CA ASP A 75 14.34 -15.07 7.04
C ASP A 75 13.92 -14.35 8.35
N ASP A 76 14.28 -14.96 9.49
CA ASP A 76 13.97 -14.45 10.82
C ASP A 76 14.55 -13.06 11.09
N GLU A 77 15.69 -12.66 10.49
CA GLU A 77 16.29 -11.35 10.69
C GLU A 77 15.41 -10.26 10.06
N ALA A 78 14.93 -10.48 8.84
CA ALA A 78 14.01 -9.57 8.18
C ALA A 78 12.70 -9.41 8.98
N ILE A 79 12.14 -10.52 9.46
CA ILE A 79 10.94 -10.53 10.31
C ILE A 79 11.17 -9.73 11.61
N GLN A 80 12.31 -9.90 12.29
CA GLN A 80 12.62 -9.17 13.51
C GLN A 80 12.74 -7.66 13.28
N ASN A 81 13.38 -7.24 12.18
CA ASN A 81 13.53 -5.84 11.84
C ASN A 81 12.18 -5.17 11.57
N VAL A 82 11.31 -5.83 10.80
CA VAL A 82 9.96 -5.33 10.52
C VAL A 82 9.11 -5.32 11.79
N THR A 83 9.18 -6.38 12.61
CA THR A 83 8.49 -6.47 13.90
C THR A 83 8.84 -5.30 14.82
N ALA A 84 10.14 -5.01 14.96
CA ALA A 84 10.60 -3.91 15.81
C ALA A 84 10.05 -2.55 15.35
N SER A 85 10.03 -2.32 14.05
CA SER A 85 9.50 -1.07 13.50
C SER A 85 7.97 -0.99 13.60
N LEU A 86 7.24 -2.10 13.36
CA LEU A 86 5.79 -2.17 13.56
C LEU A 86 5.42 -1.90 15.02
N THR A 87 6.15 -2.48 15.97
CA THR A 87 5.91 -2.26 17.40
C THR A 87 6.00 -0.77 17.74
N VAL A 88 7.06 -0.08 17.31
CA VAL A 88 7.24 1.36 17.57
C VAL A 88 6.13 2.17 16.89
N ALA A 89 5.79 1.86 15.64
CA ALA A 89 4.75 2.56 14.90
C ALA A 89 3.37 2.41 15.59
N PHE A 90 3.01 1.20 15.98
CA PHE A 90 1.72 0.95 16.62
C PHE A 90 1.64 1.45 18.05
N ASP A 91 2.76 1.45 18.80
CA ASP A 91 2.84 2.12 20.11
C ASP A 91 2.51 3.61 19.98
N TYR A 92 2.98 4.27 18.95
CA TYR A 92 2.62 5.65 18.64
C TYR A 92 1.13 5.78 18.24
N LEU A 93 0.67 5.01 17.25
CA LEU A 93 -0.68 5.13 16.70
C LEU A 93 -1.77 4.84 17.73
N THR A 94 -1.53 3.93 18.67
CA THR A 94 -2.48 3.63 19.77
C THR A 94 -2.64 4.78 20.76
N GLN A 95 -1.64 5.65 20.91
CA GLN A 95 -1.66 6.82 21.79
C GLN A 95 -2.34 8.03 21.15
N VAL A 96 -2.52 8.04 19.84
CA VAL A 96 -3.20 9.14 19.12
C VAL A 96 -4.69 9.14 19.45
N ASN A 97 -5.23 10.27 19.91
CA ASN A 97 -6.63 10.37 20.31
C ASN A 97 -7.59 10.47 19.11
N ASN A 98 -7.25 11.26 18.09
CA ASN A 98 -8.05 11.44 16.90
C ASN A 98 -7.20 11.20 15.66
N GLN A 99 -7.78 10.66 14.59
CA GLN A 99 -7.08 10.45 13.33
C GLN A 99 -6.44 11.73 12.76
N SER A 100 -7.08 12.88 12.98
CA SER A 100 -6.56 14.19 12.55
C SER A 100 -5.27 14.62 13.26
N ASP A 101 -4.98 14.02 14.42
CA ASP A 101 -3.79 14.34 15.22
C ASP A 101 -2.58 13.51 14.83
N VAL A 102 -2.74 12.56 13.89
CA VAL A 102 -1.63 11.76 13.37
C VAL A 102 -0.64 12.65 12.65
N GLN A 103 0.61 12.61 13.09
CA GLN A 103 1.74 13.27 12.44
C GLN A 103 2.89 12.28 12.35
N VAL A 104 2.98 11.59 11.21
CA VAL A 104 4.03 10.59 11.01
C VAL A 104 5.41 11.25 10.97
N THR A 105 6.36 10.68 11.69
CA THR A 105 7.72 11.17 11.75
C THR A 105 8.71 10.01 11.65
N TYR A 106 9.97 10.33 11.35
CA TYR A 106 11.03 9.33 11.35
C TYR A 106 11.14 8.55 12.68
N LYS A 107 10.86 9.21 13.80
CA LYS A 107 10.96 8.60 15.14
C LYS A 107 9.90 7.52 15.38
N ASP A 108 8.74 7.67 14.76
CA ASP A 108 7.63 6.72 14.86
C ASP A 108 7.81 5.52 13.89
N LYS A 109 8.94 5.46 13.21
CA LYS A 109 9.25 4.44 12.20
C LYS A 109 8.29 4.45 10.99
N LEU A 110 7.50 5.49 10.81
CA LEU A 110 6.59 5.66 9.68
C LEU A 110 7.17 6.60 8.63
N SER A 111 7.05 6.24 7.37
CA SER A 111 7.33 7.13 6.24
C SER A 111 6.23 8.19 6.12
N VAL A 112 6.59 9.38 5.65
CA VAL A 112 5.62 10.45 5.39
C VAL A 112 4.55 10.05 4.36
N THR A 113 4.85 9.11 3.48
CA THR A 113 3.89 8.53 2.52
C THR A 113 2.76 7.77 3.21
N SER A 114 3.00 7.28 4.43
CA SER A 114 2.00 6.56 5.24
C SER A 114 0.99 7.47 5.94
N GLN A 115 1.07 8.80 5.84
CA GLN A 115 0.23 9.71 6.63
C GLN A 115 -1.27 9.40 6.55
N ALA A 116 -1.80 9.25 5.33
CA ALA A 116 -3.23 8.97 5.14
C ALA A 116 -3.62 7.57 5.66
N MET A 117 -2.77 6.57 5.41
CA MET A 117 -3.03 5.21 5.88
C MET A 117 -2.91 5.10 7.41
N ALA A 118 -1.96 5.80 8.01
CA ALA A 118 -1.83 5.88 9.47
C ALA A 118 -3.08 6.48 10.14
N GLN A 119 -3.71 7.48 9.53
CA GLN A 119 -5.00 8.02 9.99
C GLN A 119 -6.11 6.96 9.92
N THR A 120 -6.17 6.18 8.84
CA THR A 120 -7.11 5.07 8.70
C THR A 120 -6.86 4.01 9.77
N VAL A 121 -5.60 3.62 9.99
CA VAL A 121 -5.23 2.66 11.04
C VAL A 121 -5.66 3.15 12.43
N VAL A 122 -5.44 4.43 12.77
CA VAL A 122 -5.94 5.00 14.05
C VAL A 122 -7.45 4.84 14.18
N THR A 123 -8.20 5.04 13.10
CA THR A 123 -9.67 4.83 13.11
C THR A 123 -10.00 3.37 13.43
N MET A 124 -9.31 2.41 12.87
CA MET A 124 -9.52 0.98 13.15
C MET A 124 -9.12 0.61 14.58
N LEU A 125 -7.99 1.14 15.08
CA LEU A 125 -7.58 0.95 16.48
C LEU A 125 -8.64 1.51 17.46
N LYS A 126 -9.22 2.69 17.18
CA LYS A 126 -10.34 3.25 17.98
C LYS A 126 -11.63 2.45 17.85
N ALA A 127 -11.84 1.75 16.73
CA ALA A 127 -12.95 0.81 16.58
C ALA A 127 -12.73 -0.52 17.32
N GLY A 128 -11.58 -0.72 17.97
CA GLY A 128 -11.25 -1.87 18.79
C GLY A 128 -10.45 -2.96 18.10
N TYR A 129 -9.93 -2.69 16.89
CA TYR A 129 -8.95 -3.58 16.26
C TYR A 129 -7.60 -3.47 16.97
N GLN A 130 -6.83 -4.56 16.94
CA GLN A 130 -5.49 -4.66 17.52
C GLN A 130 -4.53 -5.30 16.52
N LEU A 131 -3.27 -4.88 16.53
CA LEU A 131 -2.24 -5.50 15.72
C LEU A 131 -1.97 -6.92 16.22
N ASP A 132 -2.09 -7.90 15.34
CA ASP A 132 -1.67 -9.28 15.62
C ASP A 132 -0.31 -9.54 14.94
N ILE A 133 0.76 -9.27 15.67
CA ILE A 133 2.12 -9.44 15.17
C ILE A 133 2.46 -10.89 14.83
N SER A 134 1.72 -11.88 15.36
CA SER A 134 1.93 -13.29 15.05
C SER A 134 1.56 -13.67 13.62
N THR A 135 0.77 -12.82 12.94
CA THR A 135 0.38 -13.00 11.54
C THR A 135 1.34 -12.34 10.55
N LEU A 136 2.39 -11.67 11.06
CA LEU A 136 3.36 -10.98 10.21
C LEU A 136 4.04 -11.95 9.24
N LYS A 137 3.98 -11.59 7.95
CA LYS A 137 4.75 -12.22 6.88
C LYS A 137 5.60 -11.16 6.20
N VAL A 138 6.85 -11.49 5.90
CA VAL A 138 7.81 -10.59 5.25
C VAL A 138 8.35 -11.24 4.00
N TYR A 139 8.42 -10.50 2.92
CA TYR A 139 8.76 -10.97 1.59
C TYR A 139 9.85 -10.10 0.94
N ALA A 140 10.52 -10.66 -0.05
CA ALA A 140 11.41 -9.89 -0.91
C ALA A 140 10.63 -8.83 -1.72
N SER A 141 11.33 -7.86 -2.26
CA SER A 141 10.84 -6.88 -3.22
C SER A 141 11.78 -6.83 -4.43
N ASP A 142 11.37 -6.19 -5.50
CA ASP A 142 12.24 -5.90 -6.64
C ASP A 142 13.34 -4.89 -6.30
N SER A 143 13.21 -4.18 -5.19
CA SER A 143 14.19 -3.22 -4.70
C SER A 143 15.08 -3.83 -3.61
N GLU A 144 16.41 -3.83 -3.79
CA GLU A 144 17.39 -4.45 -2.90
C GLU A 144 17.33 -3.99 -1.42
N ASN A 145 16.81 -2.77 -1.17
CA ASN A 145 16.77 -2.18 0.17
C ASN A 145 15.35 -2.07 0.72
N VAL A 146 14.42 -2.86 0.19
CA VAL A 146 13.01 -2.85 0.58
C VAL A 146 12.56 -4.28 0.84
N TYR A 147 11.89 -4.48 1.97
CA TYR A 147 11.09 -5.67 2.22
C TYR A 147 9.63 -5.31 2.11
N GLN A 148 8.81 -6.24 1.66
CA GLN A 148 7.36 -6.12 1.70
C GLN A 148 6.80 -6.92 2.86
N PHE A 149 5.68 -6.48 3.41
CA PHE A 149 5.07 -7.23 4.52
C PHE A 149 3.54 -7.20 4.45
N THR A 150 2.94 -8.23 5.05
CA THR A 150 1.53 -8.23 5.45
C THR A 150 1.42 -8.55 6.93
N VAL A 151 0.42 -7.95 7.61
CA VAL A 151 0.11 -8.21 9.02
C VAL A 151 -1.36 -7.90 9.29
N ASP A 152 -2.01 -8.71 10.14
CA ASP A 152 -3.42 -8.53 10.41
C ASP A 152 -3.69 -7.56 11.58
N LEU A 153 -4.83 -6.88 11.45
CA LEU A 153 -5.52 -6.25 12.55
C LEU A 153 -6.73 -7.10 12.91
N THR A 154 -6.80 -7.53 14.15
CA THR A 154 -7.82 -8.46 14.64
C THR A 154 -8.75 -7.76 15.63
N LYS A 155 -10.02 -8.21 15.67
CA LYS A 155 -11.01 -7.79 16.64
C LYS A 155 -12.00 -8.93 16.87
N ASP A 156 -12.36 -9.19 18.12
CA ASP A 156 -13.27 -10.26 18.47
C ASP A 156 -14.63 -10.16 17.74
N GLY A 157 -15.05 -11.27 17.15
CA GLY A 157 -16.36 -11.44 16.53
C GLY A 157 -16.57 -10.74 15.18
N VAL A 158 -15.51 -10.26 14.56
CA VAL A 158 -15.53 -9.69 13.21
C VAL A 158 -14.38 -10.21 12.36
N ASP A 159 -14.47 -10.04 11.05
CA ASP A 159 -13.41 -10.44 10.14
C ASP A 159 -12.15 -9.59 10.37
N ASN A 160 -10.99 -10.21 10.17
CA ASN A 160 -9.71 -9.53 10.26
C ASN A 160 -9.57 -8.53 9.11
N LEU A 161 -8.83 -7.46 9.39
CA LEU A 161 -8.29 -6.58 8.37
C LEU A 161 -6.82 -6.93 8.17
N SER A 162 -6.28 -6.72 6.97
CA SER A 162 -4.87 -6.96 6.71
C SER A 162 -4.19 -5.72 6.14
N LEU A 163 -3.08 -5.33 6.74
CA LEU A 163 -2.20 -4.28 6.25
C LEU A 163 -1.18 -4.90 5.30
N ALA A 164 -0.92 -4.22 4.18
CA ALA A 164 0.25 -4.47 3.35
C ALA A 164 1.12 -3.21 3.28
N GLY A 165 2.42 -3.39 3.17
CA GLY A 165 3.34 -2.28 3.12
C GLY A 165 4.78 -2.66 2.82
N ASN A 166 5.64 -1.65 2.85
CA ASN A 166 7.07 -1.76 2.61
C ASN A 166 7.84 -1.41 3.89
N TYR A 167 8.98 -2.03 4.06
CA TYR A 167 9.99 -1.70 5.06
C TYR A 167 11.28 -1.33 4.34
N VAL A 168 11.75 -0.09 4.52
CA VAL A 168 12.98 0.40 3.93
C VAL A 168 14.13 0.14 4.89
N THR A 169 15.02 -0.79 4.55
CA THR A 169 16.09 -1.27 5.45
C THR A 169 17.07 -0.18 5.85
N GLY A 170 17.42 0.73 4.92
CA GLY A 170 18.39 1.80 5.16
C GLY A 170 17.91 2.86 6.16
N THR A 171 16.62 3.15 6.21
CA THR A 171 16.01 4.13 7.13
C THR A 171 15.26 3.48 8.27
N GLN A 172 15.04 2.17 8.19
CA GLN A 172 14.22 1.39 9.12
C GLN A 172 12.79 1.96 9.26
N GLN A 173 12.24 2.46 8.17
CA GLN A 173 10.89 3.04 8.12
C GLN A 173 9.91 2.10 7.45
N LEU A 174 8.69 2.14 7.94
CA LEU A 174 7.54 1.47 7.35
C LEU A 174 6.79 2.42 6.43
N GLU A 175 6.38 1.91 5.31
CA GLU A 175 5.42 2.53 4.41
C GLU A 175 4.16 1.65 4.38
N ILE A 176 3.11 2.06 5.10
CA ILE A 176 1.83 1.35 5.06
C ILE A 176 1.13 1.76 3.77
N ALA A 177 1.00 0.81 2.84
CA ALA A 177 0.52 1.05 1.49
C ALA A 177 -1.00 0.83 1.36
N SER A 178 -1.53 -0.22 1.98
CA SER A 178 -2.95 -0.59 1.85
C SER A 178 -3.51 -1.27 3.10
N LEU A 179 -4.84 -1.29 3.18
CA LEU A 179 -5.63 -2.02 4.17
C LEU A 179 -6.74 -2.78 3.44
N HIS A 180 -6.81 -4.08 3.66
CA HIS A 180 -7.74 -5.01 3.02
C HIS A 180 -8.77 -5.56 4.00
N GLY A 181 -9.85 -6.15 3.49
CA GLY A 181 -10.90 -6.75 4.31
C GLY A 181 -11.87 -5.75 4.94
N ILE A 182 -11.85 -4.47 4.52
CA ILE A 182 -12.80 -3.48 5.05
C ILE A 182 -14.22 -3.83 4.58
N PRO A 183 -15.19 -4.05 5.51
CA PRO A 183 -16.55 -4.35 5.12
C PRO A 183 -17.14 -3.26 4.23
N THR A 184 -17.70 -3.64 3.09
CA THR A 184 -18.40 -2.70 2.20
C THR A 184 -19.60 -2.08 2.92
N GLY A 185 -19.57 -0.78 3.15
CA GLY A 185 -20.65 -0.04 3.81
C GLY A 185 -20.25 0.82 5.01
N ILE A 186 -18.99 0.76 5.44
CA ILE A 186 -18.48 1.73 6.42
C ILE A 186 -18.18 3.05 5.68
N GLN A 187 -18.99 4.08 5.95
CA GLN A 187 -18.66 5.45 5.53
C GLN A 187 -17.72 6.06 6.58
N TYR A 188 -16.58 6.56 6.12
CA TYR A 188 -15.56 7.24 6.93
C TYR A 188 -15.89 8.71 7.11
#